data_3cdb27c25245f66370f610b4584ffe3b
#
_entry.id   3cdb27c25245f66370f610b4584ffe3b
#
_cell.length_a   1.000
_cell.length_b   1.000
_cell.length_c   1.000
_cell.angle_alpha   90.00
_cell.angle_beta   90.00
_cell.angle_gamma   90.00
#
_symmetry.space_group_name_H-M   'P 1'
#
loop_
_entity.id
_entity.type
_entity.pdbx_description
1 polymer ?
#
loop_
_entity_poly.entity_id
_entity_poly.type
_entity_poly.pdbx_seq_one_letter_code
_entity_poly.pdbx_strand_id
1 'polypeptide(L)'
;EAQVLRRVKERNQGPLDGETMARFFREIMSACLALEQRMKVAFLGPEGTFTQQAALKHFGHAVESVPLGAIDEVFREVEAGAAHYGVVPVENSTEGVVNHTLDTFMTSSLKICGEVELRIHHHLLAGEHTRRDKVTRVYSHQQTLAQCRQWLDAHMPGVERIAVSSNAEAARRLKDEWNALAIAGEMAEELYDLEAVQRNIEDRPDNTTRFIIIGRQDTPPSGNDKTSLMISGKNRPGLLYEVLAPFRDEGINLTRLESRPSRTSNWSYVFFVDCEGHKEDGKLQPVLDKLEAAGNTIKLLGSYPKAVL
;
A
#
# COMPACT_ATOMS: atom_id res chain seq x y z
N GLU A 1 13.11 11.10 8.18
CA GLU A 1 13.57 9.72 7.94
C GLU A 1 13.94 9.48 6.49
N ALA A 2 13.06 9.74 5.51
CA ALA A 2 13.32 9.50 4.08
C ALA A 2 14.64 10.15 3.59
N GLN A 3 14.95 11.38 4.02
CA GLN A 3 16.23 12.04 3.70
C GLN A 3 17.44 11.28 4.26
N VAL A 4 17.33 10.72 5.47
CA VAL A 4 18.41 9.94 6.08
C VAL A 4 18.67 8.67 5.28
N LEU A 5 17.61 7.94 4.92
CA LEU A 5 17.73 6.70 4.14
C LEU A 5 18.32 6.96 2.73
N ARG A 6 17.92 8.05 2.06
CA ARG A 6 18.52 8.44 0.78
C ARG A 6 20.02 8.73 0.93
N ARG A 7 20.43 9.50 1.95
CA ARG A 7 21.85 9.75 2.22
C ARG A 7 22.64 8.48 2.50
N VAL A 8 22.04 7.52 3.22
CA VAL A 8 22.66 6.22 3.49
C VAL A 8 22.91 5.49 2.17
N LYS A 9 21.92 5.44 1.28
CA LYS A 9 22.05 4.81 -0.05
C LYS A 9 23.12 5.52 -0.91
N GLU A 10 23.09 6.84 -0.98
CA GLU A 10 24.03 7.66 -1.77
C GLU A 10 25.48 7.55 -1.29
N ARG A 11 25.70 7.46 0.03
CA ARG A 11 27.04 7.37 0.65
C ARG A 11 27.58 5.96 0.76
N ASN A 12 26.75 4.97 0.48
CA ASN A 12 27.16 3.57 0.60
C ASN A 12 28.19 3.21 -0.49
N GLN A 13 29.40 2.88 -0.06
CA GLN A 13 30.51 2.37 -0.90
C GLN A 13 31.01 1.02 -0.40
N GLY A 14 30.26 0.42 0.52
CA GLY A 14 30.60 -0.88 1.12
C GLY A 14 30.16 -2.07 0.28
N PRO A 15 30.43 -3.28 0.76
CA PRO A 15 30.07 -4.52 0.05
C PRO A 15 28.55 -4.83 0.07
N LEU A 16 27.78 -4.22 0.96
CA LEU A 16 26.33 -4.35 1.01
C LEU A 16 25.69 -3.38 0.03
N ASP A 17 24.59 -3.81 -0.62
CA ASP A 17 23.82 -2.92 -1.49
C ASP A 17 23.09 -1.82 -0.70
N GLY A 18 22.70 -0.75 -1.40
CA GLY A 18 22.07 0.42 -0.79
C GLY A 18 20.73 0.13 -0.13
N GLU A 19 19.95 -0.85 -0.65
CA GLU A 19 18.66 -1.26 -0.09
C GLU A 19 18.85 -1.96 1.26
N THR A 20 19.81 -2.87 1.34
CA THR A 20 20.16 -3.58 2.58
C THR A 20 20.63 -2.59 3.64
N MET A 21 21.50 -1.63 3.28
CA MET A 21 21.94 -0.58 4.20
C MET A 21 20.79 0.29 4.68
N ALA A 22 19.89 0.71 3.81
CA ALA A 22 18.73 1.50 4.18
C ALA A 22 17.79 0.74 5.13
N ARG A 23 17.61 -0.57 4.93
CA ARG A 23 16.83 -1.42 5.87
C ARG A 23 17.47 -1.47 7.26
N PHE A 24 18.77 -1.66 7.38
CA PHE A 24 19.44 -1.64 8.68
C PHE A 24 19.26 -0.30 9.40
N PHE A 25 19.45 0.81 8.70
CA PHE A 25 19.22 2.13 9.28
C PHE A 25 17.76 2.35 9.68
N ARG A 26 16.80 1.82 8.93
CA ARG A 26 15.37 1.83 9.28
C ARG A 26 15.14 1.11 10.62
N GLU A 27 15.69 -0.08 10.80
CA GLU A 27 15.54 -0.85 12.04
C GLU A 27 16.18 -0.12 13.23
N ILE A 28 17.37 0.46 13.04
CA ILE A 28 18.03 1.26 14.10
C ILE A 28 17.14 2.45 14.50
N MET A 29 16.63 3.21 13.52
CA MET A 29 15.76 4.37 13.80
C MET A 29 14.46 3.93 14.50
N SER A 30 13.84 2.84 14.05
CA SER A 30 12.64 2.28 14.66
C SER A 30 12.88 1.88 16.12
N ALA A 31 13.97 1.17 16.39
CA ALA A 31 14.35 0.76 17.74
C ALA A 31 14.63 1.97 18.65
N CYS A 32 15.34 2.99 18.15
CA CYS A 32 15.62 4.20 18.91
C CYS A 32 14.34 4.98 19.25
N LEU A 33 13.43 5.15 18.29
CA LEU A 33 12.14 5.82 18.53
C LEU A 33 11.28 5.06 19.54
N ALA A 34 11.30 3.72 19.50
CA ALA A 34 10.55 2.89 20.43
C ALA A 34 11.00 3.02 21.90
N LEU A 35 12.24 3.48 22.15
CA LEU A 35 12.73 3.79 23.50
C LEU A 35 12.06 5.04 24.09
N GLU A 36 11.68 6.00 23.24
CA GLU A 36 10.97 7.21 23.67
C GLU A 36 9.46 6.93 23.78
N GLN A 37 8.87 6.48 22.67
CA GLN A 37 7.46 6.12 22.60
C GLN A 37 7.27 5.04 21.56
N ARG A 38 6.69 3.90 21.94
CA ARG A 38 6.33 2.85 21.00
C ARG A 38 5.21 3.34 20.08
N MET A 39 5.51 3.43 18.81
CA MET A 39 4.58 3.89 17.77
C MET A 39 3.53 2.82 17.48
N LYS A 40 2.25 3.18 17.51
CA LYS A 40 1.15 2.31 17.10
C LYS A 40 0.80 2.53 15.65
N VAL A 41 0.79 1.48 14.86
CA VAL A 41 0.49 1.49 13.43
C VAL A 41 -0.68 0.55 13.14
N ALA A 42 -1.83 1.12 12.79
CA ALA A 42 -2.99 0.37 12.34
C ALA A 42 -2.82 -0.06 10.87
N PHE A 43 -3.29 -1.23 10.51
CA PHE A 43 -3.21 -1.72 9.14
C PHE A 43 -4.39 -2.63 8.79
N LEU A 44 -4.68 -2.78 7.49
CA LEU A 44 -5.67 -3.73 7.01
C LEU A 44 -5.15 -5.15 7.24
N GLY A 45 -5.72 -5.81 8.28
CA GLY A 45 -5.36 -7.15 8.71
C GLY A 45 -5.95 -8.27 7.83
N PRO A 46 -5.82 -9.49 8.32
CA PRO A 46 -5.17 -9.92 9.56
C PRO A 46 -3.64 -9.79 9.54
N GLU A 47 -2.98 -10.25 10.61
CA GLU A 47 -1.52 -10.41 10.62
C GLU A 47 -1.06 -11.40 9.55
N GLY A 48 0.17 -11.23 9.03
CA GLY A 48 0.73 -12.03 7.94
C GLY A 48 0.29 -11.56 6.54
N THR A 49 -0.39 -10.39 6.42
CA THR A 49 -0.79 -9.80 5.13
C THR A 49 0.32 -8.93 4.53
N PHE A 50 0.22 -8.66 3.21
CA PHE A 50 1.09 -7.71 2.53
C PHE A 50 0.97 -6.28 3.10
N THR A 51 -0.18 -5.92 3.67
CA THR A 51 -0.36 -4.63 4.33
C THR A 51 0.49 -4.53 5.60
N GLN A 52 0.58 -5.60 6.40
CA GLN A 52 1.51 -5.65 7.52
C GLN A 52 2.96 -5.58 7.05
N GLN A 53 3.32 -6.33 6.01
CA GLN A 53 4.66 -6.27 5.43
C GLN A 53 5.02 -4.85 4.97
N ALA A 54 4.08 -4.13 4.35
CA ALA A 54 4.26 -2.72 3.98
C ALA A 54 4.44 -1.82 5.22
N ALA A 55 3.69 -2.05 6.29
CA ALA A 55 3.82 -1.32 7.55
C ALA A 55 5.21 -1.51 8.15
N LEU A 56 5.69 -2.75 8.27
CA LEU A 56 7.01 -3.06 8.82
C LEU A 56 8.14 -2.57 7.90
N LYS A 57 7.96 -2.65 6.58
CA LYS A 57 8.90 -2.08 5.61
C LYS A 57 9.07 -0.57 5.80
N HIS A 58 8.00 0.15 6.13
CA HIS A 58 8.04 1.62 6.33
C HIS A 58 8.55 2.04 7.70
N PHE A 59 8.04 1.41 8.76
CA PHE A 59 8.26 1.82 10.14
C PHE A 59 9.34 1.03 10.88
N GLY A 60 9.78 -0.12 10.35
CA GLY A 60 10.62 -1.09 11.05
C GLY A 60 9.81 -1.96 12.03
N HIS A 61 10.49 -2.89 12.70
CA HIS A 61 9.86 -3.93 13.51
C HIS A 61 9.58 -3.54 14.96
N ALA A 62 10.09 -2.39 15.44
CA ALA A 62 9.91 -1.95 16.82
C ALA A 62 8.56 -1.22 17.08
N VAL A 63 7.64 -1.24 16.11
CA VAL A 63 6.30 -0.66 16.25
C VAL A 63 5.31 -1.65 16.86
N GLU A 64 4.22 -1.13 17.43
CA GLU A 64 3.05 -1.91 17.81
C GLU A 64 2.10 -1.98 16.62
N SER A 65 1.97 -3.15 16.01
CA SER A 65 1.09 -3.39 14.85
C SER A 65 -0.32 -3.70 15.31
N VAL A 66 -1.33 -2.98 14.78
CA VAL A 66 -2.75 -3.13 15.13
C VAL A 66 -3.52 -3.59 13.90
N PRO A 67 -3.83 -4.89 13.76
CA PRO A 67 -4.62 -5.40 12.63
C PRO A 67 -6.10 -5.05 12.78
N LEU A 68 -6.72 -4.53 11.72
CA LEU A 68 -8.13 -4.18 11.66
C LEU A 68 -8.82 -4.86 10.48
N GLY A 69 -10.12 -5.11 10.60
CA GLY A 69 -10.88 -5.91 9.64
C GLY A 69 -11.24 -5.18 8.34
N ALA A 70 -11.22 -3.84 8.36
CA ALA A 70 -11.66 -3.03 7.22
C ALA A 70 -10.83 -1.73 7.10
N ILE A 71 -10.76 -1.20 5.87
CA ILE A 71 -10.03 0.04 5.57
C ILE A 71 -10.57 1.23 6.37
N ASP A 72 -11.89 1.37 6.43
CA ASP A 72 -12.54 2.46 7.19
C ASP A 72 -12.28 2.36 8.70
N GLU A 73 -12.06 1.16 9.25
CA GLU A 73 -11.63 0.99 10.64
C GLU A 73 -10.21 1.52 10.85
N VAL A 74 -9.30 1.29 9.90
CA VAL A 74 -7.94 1.85 9.96
C VAL A 74 -7.99 3.39 10.00
N PHE A 75 -8.81 4.01 9.15
CA PHE A 75 -8.99 5.46 9.18
C PHE A 75 -9.55 5.94 10.52
N ARG A 76 -10.61 5.30 11.03
CA ARG A 76 -11.23 5.67 12.33
C ARG A 76 -10.24 5.55 13.49
N GLU A 77 -9.43 4.50 13.52
CA GLU A 77 -8.44 4.28 14.58
C GLU A 77 -7.39 5.41 14.63
N VAL A 78 -6.95 5.88 13.45
CA VAL A 78 -6.01 7.00 13.35
C VAL A 78 -6.70 8.34 13.66
N GLU A 79 -7.92 8.57 13.18
CA GLU A 79 -8.71 9.78 13.47
C GLU A 79 -8.99 9.94 14.96
N ALA A 80 -9.33 8.85 15.64
CA ALA A 80 -9.55 8.80 17.07
C ALA A 80 -8.25 8.99 17.90
N GLY A 81 -7.08 8.89 17.27
CA GLY A 81 -5.78 8.98 17.94
C GLY A 81 -5.38 7.71 18.71
N ALA A 82 -6.10 6.62 18.54
CA ALA A 82 -5.77 5.32 19.12
C ALA A 82 -4.56 4.68 18.43
N ALA A 83 -4.38 4.96 17.12
CA ALA A 83 -3.14 4.72 16.40
C ALA A 83 -2.49 6.03 15.94
N HIS A 84 -1.16 6.04 15.80
CA HIS A 84 -0.40 7.19 15.31
C HIS A 84 -0.50 7.30 13.79
N TYR A 85 -0.40 6.18 13.11
CA TYR A 85 -0.46 6.04 11.66
C TYR A 85 -1.32 4.84 11.26
N GLY A 86 -1.79 4.86 10.01
CA GLY A 86 -2.45 3.74 9.38
C GLY A 86 -1.78 3.38 8.06
N VAL A 87 -1.86 2.11 7.68
CA VAL A 87 -1.36 1.62 6.39
C VAL A 87 -2.49 0.94 5.64
N VAL A 88 -2.77 1.42 4.44
CA VAL A 88 -3.85 0.90 3.58
C VAL A 88 -3.39 0.77 2.13
N PRO A 89 -3.87 -0.24 1.37
CA PRO A 89 -3.58 -0.36 -0.04
C PRO A 89 -4.35 0.72 -0.83
N VAL A 90 -3.73 1.29 -1.86
CA VAL A 90 -4.37 2.29 -2.74
C VAL A 90 -4.45 1.84 -4.19
N GLU A 91 -3.50 1.02 -4.63
CA GLU A 91 -3.41 0.57 -6.02
C GLU A 91 -2.60 -0.73 -6.12
N ASN A 92 -3.02 -1.61 -7.02
CA ASN A 92 -2.26 -2.80 -7.41
C ASN A 92 -2.06 -2.77 -8.93
N SER A 93 -0.87 -3.09 -9.41
CA SER A 93 -0.53 -3.01 -10.85
C SER A 93 -1.32 -3.97 -11.73
N THR A 94 -1.89 -5.03 -11.15
CA THR A 94 -2.67 -6.05 -11.87
C THR A 94 -4.18 -5.83 -11.72
N GLU A 95 -4.64 -5.48 -10.52
CA GLU A 95 -6.06 -5.37 -10.16
C GLU A 95 -6.59 -3.93 -10.25
N GLY A 96 -5.68 -2.95 -10.34
CA GLY A 96 -6.03 -1.54 -10.41
C GLY A 96 -6.26 -0.90 -9.04
N VAL A 97 -7.14 0.07 -8.99
CA VAL A 97 -7.34 0.97 -7.86
C VAL A 97 -8.16 0.32 -6.75
N VAL A 98 -7.73 0.51 -5.49
CA VAL A 98 -8.50 0.14 -4.31
C VAL A 98 -9.53 1.23 -4.02
N ASN A 99 -10.70 1.07 -4.62
CA ASN A 99 -11.78 2.06 -4.59
C ASN A 99 -12.19 2.49 -3.18
N HIS A 100 -12.21 1.55 -2.23
CA HIS A 100 -12.64 1.81 -0.86
C HIS A 100 -11.73 2.82 -0.13
N THR A 101 -10.42 2.76 -0.38
CA THR A 101 -9.46 3.74 0.16
C THR A 101 -9.75 5.15 -0.35
N LEU A 102 -9.99 5.30 -1.67
CA LEU A 102 -10.32 6.61 -2.24
C LEU A 102 -11.65 7.15 -1.72
N ASP A 103 -12.66 6.28 -1.64
CA ASP A 103 -13.98 6.66 -1.14
C ASP A 103 -13.92 7.16 0.31
N THR A 104 -13.07 6.53 1.15
CA THR A 104 -12.88 6.95 2.54
C THR A 104 -12.22 8.33 2.62
N PHE A 105 -11.29 8.65 1.72
CA PHE A 105 -10.68 9.99 1.66
C PHE A 105 -11.66 11.12 1.32
N MET A 106 -12.81 10.83 0.70
CA MET A 106 -13.81 11.87 0.42
C MET A 106 -14.29 12.55 1.70
N THR A 107 -14.37 11.80 2.81
CA THR A 107 -14.92 12.29 4.09
C THR A 107 -13.87 12.43 5.18
N SER A 108 -12.79 11.66 5.17
CA SER A 108 -11.75 11.66 6.20
C SER A 108 -10.93 12.94 6.18
N SER A 109 -10.53 13.42 7.36
CA SER A 109 -9.62 14.56 7.54
C SER A 109 -8.14 14.17 7.52
N LEU A 110 -7.82 12.89 7.51
CA LEU A 110 -6.45 12.40 7.54
C LEU A 110 -5.66 12.82 6.31
N LYS A 111 -4.35 12.81 6.47
CA LYS A 111 -3.36 13.13 5.43
C LYS A 111 -2.59 11.90 5.02
N ILE A 112 -2.15 11.87 3.77
CA ILE A 112 -1.15 10.93 3.31
C ILE A 112 0.20 11.47 3.75
N CYS A 113 0.92 10.68 4.56
CA CYS A 113 2.22 11.05 5.15
C CYS A 113 3.39 10.31 4.49
N GLY A 114 3.11 9.31 3.66
CA GLY A 114 4.11 8.50 2.97
C GLY A 114 3.48 7.47 2.05
N GLU A 115 4.33 6.80 1.29
CA GLU A 115 3.95 5.67 0.45
C GLU A 115 4.96 4.53 0.57
N VAL A 116 4.49 3.31 0.31
CA VAL A 116 5.31 2.11 0.21
C VAL A 116 4.90 1.38 -1.06
N GLU A 117 5.88 1.01 -1.87
CA GLU A 117 5.69 0.08 -2.98
C GLU A 117 6.23 -1.28 -2.57
N LEU A 118 5.39 -2.30 -2.70
CA LEU A 118 5.74 -3.67 -2.34
C LEU A 118 5.52 -4.58 -3.54
N ARG A 119 6.58 -5.23 -3.98
CA ARG A 119 6.47 -6.30 -4.96
C ARG A 119 5.79 -7.49 -4.32
N ILE A 120 4.76 -7.99 -4.96
CA ILE A 120 3.92 -9.06 -4.42
C ILE A 120 4.42 -10.40 -4.96
N HIS A 121 4.93 -11.22 -4.06
CA HIS A 121 5.33 -12.59 -4.35
C HIS A 121 4.39 -13.56 -3.65
N HIS A 122 4.01 -14.59 -4.39
CA HIS A 122 3.14 -15.65 -3.89
C HIS A 122 3.93 -16.96 -3.80
N HIS A 123 3.94 -17.56 -2.61
CA HIS A 123 4.61 -18.81 -2.34
C HIS A 123 3.60 -19.90 -2.06
N LEU A 124 3.86 -21.10 -2.54
CA LEU A 124 3.11 -22.30 -2.17
C LEU A 124 3.70 -22.84 -0.87
N LEU A 125 2.90 -22.82 0.19
CA LEU A 125 3.31 -23.11 1.55
C LEU A 125 2.71 -24.41 2.05
N ALA A 126 3.50 -25.15 2.86
CA ALA A 126 3.11 -26.35 3.58
C ALA A 126 3.24 -26.14 5.09
N GLY A 127 2.32 -26.70 5.86
CA GLY A 127 2.44 -26.80 7.32
C GLY A 127 3.29 -28.03 7.73
N GLU A 128 3.69 -28.06 9.00
CA GLU A 128 4.49 -29.16 9.59
C GLU A 128 3.86 -30.55 9.35
N HIS A 129 2.55 -30.64 9.40
CA HIS A 129 1.81 -31.89 9.26
C HIS A 129 1.39 -32.22 7.83
N THR A 130 1.70 -31.37 6.86
CA THR A 130 1.27 -31.55 5.47
C THR A 130 1.95 -32.76 4.82
N ARG A 131 1.15 -33.70 4.34
CA ARG A 131 1.61 -34.84 3.53
C ARG A 131 1.59 -34.47 2.05
N ARG A 132 2.72 -34.07 1.51
CA ARG A 132 2.86 -33.54 0.13
C ARG A 132 2.37 -34.51 -0.96
N ASP A 133 2.51 -35.81 -0.70
CA ASP A 133 2.04 -36.90 -1.59
C ASP A 133 0.51 -37.09 -1.58
N LYS A 134 -0.19 -36.47 -0.64
CA LYS A 134 -1.64 -36.59 -0.45
C LYS A 134 -2.38 -35.25 -0.48
N VAL A 135 -1.77 -34.23 -1.04
CA VAL A 135 -2.42 -32.91 -1.17
C VAL A 135 -3.60 -33.01 -2.12
N THR A 136 -4.74 -32.57 -1.63
CA THR A 136 -6.02 -32.51 -2.40
C THR A 136 -6.59 -31.10 -2.51
N ARG A 137 -6.06 -30.14 -1.71
CA ARG A 137 -6.59 -28.75 -1.63
C ARG A 137 -5.48 -27.73 -1.60
N VAL A 138 -5.79 -26.55 -2.17
CA VAL A 138 -4.99 -25.34 -2.05
C VAL A 138 -5.90 -24.21 -1.58
N TYR A 139 -5.54 -23.58 -0.47
CA TYR A 139 -6.23 -22.41 0.08
C TYR A 139 -5.53 -21.12 -0.34
N SER A 140 -6.28 -20.10 -0.71
CA SER A 140 -5.79 -18.72 -0.84
C SER A 140 -6.95 -17.74 -0.98
N HIS A 141 -6.66 -16.44 -0.99
CA HIS A 141 -7.62 -15.44 -1.40
C HIS A 141 -7.98 -15.61 -2.88
N GLN A 142 -9.23 -15.31 -3.24
CA GLN A 142 -9.72 -15.49 -4.61
C GLN A 142 -8.84 -14.82 -5.67
N GLN A 143 -8.36 -13.59 -5.40
CA GLN A 143 -7.47 -12.87 -6.32
C GLN A 143 -6.13 -13.60 -6.50
N THR A 144 -5.54 -14.10 -5.43
CA THR A 144 -4.27 -14.83 -5.48
C THR A 144 -4.39 -16.13 -6.25
N LEU A 145 -5.51 -16.86 -6.09
CA LEU A 145 -5.80 -18.04 -6.91
C LEU A 145 -5.88 -17.69 -8.40
N ALA A 146 -6.44 -16.53 -8.74
CA ALA A 146 -6.49 -16.05 -10.13
C ALA A 146 -5.10 -15.64 -10.65
N GLN A 147 -4.27 -14.99 -9.81
CA GLN A 147 -2.90 -14.55 -10.15
C GLN A 147 -1.90 -15.71 -10.29
N CYS A 148 -2.18 -16.88 -9.71
CA CYS A 148 -1.38 -18.10 -9.80
C CYS A 148 -2.03 -19.19 -10.65
N ARG A 149 -3.05 -18.84 -11.45
CA ARG A 149 -3.88 -19.81 -12.15
C ARG A 149 -3.09 -20.66 -13.13
N GLN A 150 -2.26 -20.07 -13.97
CA GLN A 150 -1.50 -20.79 -15.00
C GLN A 150 -0.52 -21.75 -14.37
N TRP A 151 0.16 -21.32 -13.32
CA TRP A 151 1.08 -22.17 -12.58
C TRP A 151 0.35 -23.37 -11.95
N LEU A 152 -0.80 -23.13 -11.29
CA LEU A 152 -1.62 -24.18 -10.70
C LEU A 152 -2.18 -25.15 -11.73
N ASP A 153 -2.61 -24.67 -12.90
CA ASP A 153 -3.10 -25.52 -14.01
C ASP A 153 -2.00 -26.45 -14.53
N ALA A 154 -0.77 -25.98 -14.59
CA ALA A 154 0.37 -26.74 -15.09
C ALA A 154 0.92 -27.75 -14.08
N HIS A 155 0.97 -27.42 -12.79
CA HIS A 155 1.68 -28.23 -11.79
C HIS A 155 0.75 -28.97 -10.84
N MET A 156 -0.49 -28.52 -10.66
CA MET A 156 -1.46 -29.08 -9.72
C MET A 156 -2.89 -29.17 -10.33
N PRO A 157 -3.06 -29.79 -11.52
CA PRO A 157 -4.35 -29.74 -12.26
C PRO A 157 -5.51 -30.46 -11.54
N GLY A 158 -5.21 -31.41 -10.65
CA GLY A 158 -6.24 -32.19 -9.93
C GLY A 158 -6.53 -31.71 -8.51
N VAL A 159 -5.94 -30.60 -8.07
CA VAL A 159 -6.08 -30.11 -6.70
C VAL A 159 -7.22 -29.08 -6.61
N GLU A 160 -8.09 -29.25 -5.62
CA GLU A 160 -9.20 -28.33 -5.36
C GLU A 160 -8.68 -26.96 -4.88
N ARG A 161 -9.17 -25.88 -5.49
CA ARG A 161 -8.81 -24.49 -5.14
C ARG A 161 -9.91 -23.88 -4.31
N ILE A 162 -9.62 -23.60 -3.04
CA ILE A 162 -10.61 -23.11 -2.08
C ILE A 162 -10.30 -21.66 -1.74
N ALA A 163 -11.22 -20.76 -2.10
CA ALA A 163 -11.12 -19.36 -1.75
C ALA A 163 -11.44 -19.13 -0.27
N VAL A 164 -10.59 -18.33 0.38
CA VAL A 164 -10.75 -17.89 1.77
C VAL A 164 -10.66 -16.37 1.85
N SER A 165 -10.92 -15.80 3.03
CA SER A 165 -11.01 -14.35 3.23
C SER A 165 -9.69 -13.59 3.02
N SER A 166 -8.53 -14.24 3.22
CA SER A 166 -7.20 -13.66 3.01
C SER A 166 -6.13 -14.75 2.82
N ASN A 167 -4.97 -14.35 2.26
CA ASN A 167 -3.81 -15.25 2.16
C ASN A 167 -3.27 -15.66 3.53
N ALA A 168 -3.32 -14.76 4.52
CA ALA A 168 -2.94 -15.05 5.88
C ALA A 168 -3.89 -16.07 6.54
N GLU A 169 -5.21 -15.97 6.29
CA GLU A 169 -6.17 -16.99 6.74
C GLU A 169 -5.90 -18.35 6.08
N ALA A 170 -5.52 -18.36 4.80
CA ALA A 170 -5.12 -19.59 4.11
C ALA A 170 -3.92 -20.25 4.79
N ALA A 171 -2.89 -19.46 5.10
CA ALA A 171 -1.69 -19.91 5.81
C ALA A 171 -2.03 -20.44 7.22
N ARG A 172 -2.84 -19.70 7.97
CA ARG A 172 -3.25 -20.09 9.33
C ARG A 172 -3.95 -21.45 9.36
N ARG A 173 -4.77 -21.79 8.34
CA ARG A 173 -5.50 -23.07 8.26
C ARG A 173 -4.58 -24.28 8.17
N LEU A 174 -3.38 -24.15 7.61
CA LEU A 174 -2.45 -25.27 7.48
C LEU A 174 -1.99 -25.86 8.80
N LYS A 175 -2.17 -25.13 9.91
CA LYS A 175 -1.88 -25.62 11.24
C LYS A 175 -2.67 -26.88 11.59
N ASP A 176 -3.90 -26.98 11.10
CA ASP A 176 -4.84 -28.07 11.40
C ASP A 176 -5.10 -29.00 10.20
N GLU A 177 -4.45 -28.77 9.05
CA GLU A 177 -4.70 -29.45 7.78
C GLU A 177 -3.47 -30.24 7.32
N TRP A 178 -3.64 -31.54 7.09
CA TRP A 178 -2.54 -32.43 6.69
C TRP A 178 -2.50 -32.68 5.16
N ASN A 179 -3.56 -32.41 4.43
CA ASN A 179 -3.73 -32.70 2.99
C ASN A 179 -3.94 -31.42 2.16
N ALA A 180 -3.50 -30.28 2.70
CA ALA A 180 -3.68 -28.99 2.09
C ALA A 180 -2.37 -28.21 1.99
N LEU A 181 -2.32 -27.29 1.01
CA LEU A 181 -1.31 -26.24 0.87
C LEU A 181 -2.01 -24.88 0.90
N ALA A 182 -1.24 -23.84 1.15
CA ALA A 182 -1.72 -22.47 1.04
C ALA A 182 -0.86 -21.65 0.06
N ILE A 183 -1.46 -20.64 -0.56
CA ILE A 183 -0.69 -19.63 -1.28
C ILE A 183 -0.74 -18.34 -0.48
N ALA A 184 0.43 -17.87 -0.05
CA ALA A 184 0.57 -16.63 0.71
C ALA A 184 1.95 -15.99 0.47
N GLY A 185 2.22 -14.84 1.09
CA GLY A 185 3.50 -14.15 1.06
C GLY A 185 4.44 -14.62 2.17
N GLU A 186 5.69 -14.14 2.09
CA GLU A 186 6.78 -14.45 3.03
C GLU A 186 6.41 -14.12 4.50
N MET A 187 5.74 -13.00 4.74
CA MET A 187 5.28 -12.63 6.09
C MET A 187 4.38 -13.70 6.74
N ALA A 188 3.50 -14.34 5.97
CA ALA A 188 2.66 -15.42 6.46
C ALA A 188 3.45 -16.73 6.66
N GLU A 189 4.45 -17.00 5.80
CA GLU A 189 5.38 -18.13 5.97
C GLU A 189 6.08 -18.04 7.33
N GLU A 190 6.67 -16.89 7.65
CA GLU A 190 7.37 -16.65 8.90
C GLU A 190 6.43 -16.67 10.13
N LEU A 191 5.30 -15.97 10.05
CA LEU A 191 4.38 -15.83 11.18
C LEU A 191 3.75 -17.16 11.62
N TYR A 192 3.46 -18.04 10.66
CA TYR A 192 2.78 -19.31 10.92
C TYR A 192 3.73 -20.52 10.91
N ASP A 193 5.04 -20.27 10.84
CA ASP A 193 6.09 -21.31 10.82
C ASP A 193 5.84 -22.37 9.72
N LEU A 194 5.65 -21.88 8.49
CA LEU A 194 5.36 -22.70 7.32
C LEU A 194 6.61 -22.86 6.45
N GLU A 195 6.63 -23.90 5.62
CA GLU A 195 7.71 -24.16 4.67
C GLU A 195 7.26 -23.83 3.24
N ALA A 196 8.05 -23.02 2.52
CA ALA A 196 7.81 -22.78 1.11
C ALA A 196 8.16 -24.03 0.27
N VAL A 197 7.14 -24.67 -0.26
CA VAL A 197 7.27 -25.79 -1.23
C VAL A 197 7.76 -25.28 -2.58
N GLN A 198 7.23 -24.15 -3.00
CA GLN A 198 7.63 -23.45 -4.22
C GLN A 198 7.48 -21.94 -4.02
N ARG A 199 8.50 -21.19 -4.44
CA ARG A 199 8.50 -19.72 -4.37
C ARG A 199 8.10 -19.10 -5.70
N ASN A 200 7.50 -17.91 -5.62
CA ASN A 200 7.21 -17.04 -6.76
C ASN A 200 6.39 -17.75 -7.84
N ILE A 201 5.19 -18.24 -7.46
CA ILE A 201 4.28 -18.97 -8.34
C ILE A 201 3.27 -18.08 -9.05
N GLU A 202 3.36 -16.77 -8.84
CA GLU A 202 2.54 -15.78 -9.55
C GLU A 202 2.78 -15.83 -11.07
N ASP A 203 1.71 -15.72 -11.85
CA ASP A 203 1.77 -15.74 -13.32
C ASP A 203 2.44 -14.46 -13.89
N ARG A 204 2.43 -13.36 -13.13
CA ARG A 204 3.06 -12.09 -13.47
C ARG A 204 4.06 -11.68 -12.40
N PRO A 205 5.37 -11.71 -12.69
CA PRO A 205 6.41 -11.42 -11.71
C PRO A 205 6.58 -9.93 -11.39
N ASP A 206 5.90 -9.03 -12.12
CA ASP A 206 5.94 -7.57 -11.98
C ASP A 206 4.79 -7.01 -11.13
N ASN A 207 3.99 -7.88 -10.49
CA ASN A 207 2.88 -7.47 -9.62
C ASN A 207 3.38 -6.64 -8.44
N THR A 208 2.95 -5.39 -8.36
CA THR A 208 3.33 -4.44 -7.32
C THR A 208 2.07 -3.81 -6.72
N THR A 209 2.03 -3.73 -5.40
CA THR A 209 0.98 -2.99 -4.68
C THR A 209 1.58 -1.75 -4.04
N ARG A 210 0.92 -0.62 -4.26
CA ARG A 210 1.22 0.65 -3.61
C ARG A 210 0.31 0.79 -2.39
N PHE A 211 0.94 1.03 -1.24
CA PHE A 211 0.30 1.33 0.03
C PHE A 211 0.58 2.78 0.38
N ILE A 212 -0.37 3.40 1.07
CA ILE A 212 -0.21 4.75 1.60
C ILE A 212 -0.22 4.72 3.12
N ILE A 213 0.58 5.61 3.69
CA ILE A 213 0.63 5.86 5.12
C ILE A 213 -0.28 7.04 5.41
N ILE A 214 -1.26 6.84 6.25
CA ILE A 214 -2.20 7.88 6.69
C ILE A 214 -1.89 8.33 8.11
N GLY A 215 -2.04 9.61 8.35
CA GLY A 215 -1.78 10.24 9.65
C GLY A 215 -2.53 11.56 9.80
N ARG A 216 -2.40 12.18 10.98
CA ARG A 216 -3.09 13.45 11.31
C ARG A 216 -2.29 14.70 10.95
N GLN A 217 -1.00 14.56 10.67
CA GLN A 217 -0.09 15.68 10.48
C GLN A 217 0.39 15.77 9.04
N ASP A 218 0.70 16.98 8.61
CA ASP A 218 1.41 17.22 7.36
C ASP A 218 2.87 16.75 7.49
N THR A 219 3.44 16.30 6.38
CA THR A 219 4.84 15.89 6.29
C THR A 219 5.66 17.04 5.69
N PRO A 220 6.80 17.40 6.26
CA PRO A 220 7.66 18.44 5.70
C PRO A 220 8.34 17.98 4.39
N PRO A 221 8.82 18.92 3.55
CA PRO A 221 9.50 18.61 2.29
C PRO A 221 10.73 17.71 2.51
N SER A 222 10.86 16.70 1.65
CA SER A 222 12.00 15.77 1.67
C SER A 222 12.96 15.94 0.49
N GLY A 223 12.59 16.77 -0.50
CA GLY A 223 13.36 17.03 -1.72
C GLY A 223 13.05 16.06 -2.87
N ASN A 224 12.29 14.99 -2.62
CA ASN A 224 11.75 14.10 -3.65
C ASN A 224 10.38 13.61 -3.21
N ASP A 225 9.36 14.41 -3.48
CA ASP A 225 8.04 14.27 -2.91
C ASP A 225 6.98 14.08 -3.99
N LYS A 226 5.83 13.59 -3.56
CA LYS A 226 4.55 13.59 -4.27
C LYS A 226 3.52 14.38 -3.50
N THR A 227 2.57 14.95 -4.21
CA THR A 227 1.37 15.55 -3.64
C THR A 227 0.14 14.86 -4.20
N SER A 228 -0.75 14.43 -3.31
CA SER A 228 -2.05 13.87 -3.68
C SER A 228 -3.16 14.88 -3.42
N LEU A 229 -4.01 15.06 -4.41
CA LEU A 229 -5.11 16.01 -4.43
C LEU A 229 -6.42 15.28 -4.75
N MET A 230 -7.50 15.79 -4.19
CA MET A 230 -8.86 15.47 -4.60
C MET A 230 -9.49 16.75 -5.16
N ILE A 231 -9.89 16.73 -6.42
CA ILE A 231 -10.43 17.90 -7.14
C ILE A 231 -11.85 17.56 -7.58
N SER A 232 -12.80 18.42 -7.22
CA SER A 232 -14.19 18.30 -7.66
C SER A 232 -14.64 19.57 -8.36
N GLY A 233 -15.42 19.40 -9.43
CA GLY A 233 -15.96 20.49 -10.21
C GLY A 233 -17.34 20.16 -10.77
N LYS A 234 -18.07 21.17 -11.25
CA LYS A 234 -19.36 20.97 -11.92
C LYS A 234 -19.15 20.23 -13.22
N ASN A 235 -19.90 19.13 -13.42
CA ASN A 235 -19.82 18.36 -14.67
C ASN A 235 -20.19 19.23 -15.87
N ARG A 236 -19.26 19.41 -16.79
CA ARG A 236 -19.40 20.17 -18.03
C ARG A 236 -18.39 19.71 -19.08
N PRO A 237 -18.65 19.91 -20.38
CA PRO A 237 -17.65 19.65 -21.41
C PRO A 237 -16.35 20.38 -21.13
N GLY A 238 -15.21 19.67 -21.21
CA GLY A 238 -13.88 20.24 -20.99
C GLY A 238 -13.40 20.25 -19.55
N LEU A 239 -14.20 19.89 -18.54
CA LEU A 239 -13.80 19.93 -17.13
C LEU A 239 -12.45 19.23 -16.86
N LEU A 240 -12.27 18.00 -17.34
CA LEU A 240 -11.00 17.26 -17.14
C LEU A 240 -9.82 17.99 -17.78
N TYR A 241 -9.99 18.54 -18.98
CA TYR A 241 -8.94 19.31 -19.63
C TYR A 241 -8.55 20.55 -18.79
N GLU A 242 -9.52 21.27 -18.27
CA GLU A 242 -9.31 22.45 -17.41
C GLU A 242 -8.61 22.06 -16.08
N VAL A 243 -8.89 20.90 -15.54
CA VAL A 243 -8.19 20.37 -14.35
C VAL A 243 -6.73 20.04 -14.67
N LEU A 244 -6.43 19.49 -15.85
CA LEU A 244 -5.09 19.05 -16.21
C LEU A 244 -4.21 20.18 -16.76
N ALA A 245 -4.79 21.19 -17.40
CA ALA A 245 -4.04 22.27 -18.07
C ALA A 245 -3.09 23.04 -17.12
N PRO A 246 -3.47 23.43 -15.88
CA PRO A 246 -2.56 24.13 -14.98
C PRO A 246 -1.30 23.33 -14.62
N PHE A 247 -1.39 22.01 -14.45
CA PHE A 247 -0.23 21.16 -14.17
C PHE A 247 0.75 21.15 -15.35
N ARG A 248 0.24 21.01 -16.58
CA ARG A 248 1.06 21.11 -17.79
C ARG A 248 1.76 22.45 -17.89
N ASP A 249 1.04 23.54 -17.65
CA ASP A 249 1.55 24.91 -17.83
C ASP A 249 2.68 25.23 -16.82
N GLU A 250 2.62 24.66 -15.62
CA GLU A 250 3.67 24.76 -14.60
C GLU A 250 4.74 23.65 -14.71
N GLY A 251 4.63 22.76 -15.71
CA GLY A 251 5.58 21.67 -15.93
C GLY A 251 5.60 20.63 -14.81
N ILE A 252 4.45 20.41 -14.14
CA ILE A 252 4.31 19.42 -13.09
C ILE A 252 3.84 18.10 -13.69
N ASN A 253 4.62 17.05 -13.45
CA ASN A 253 4.28 15.70 -13.90
C ASN A 253 3.20 15.09 -13.02
N LEU A 254 2.17 14.52 -13.66
CA LEU A 254 1.12 13.73 -12.98
C LEU A 254 1.53 12.26 -13.01
N THR A 255 1.56 11.64 -11.84
CA THR A 255 1.91 10.22 -11.69
C THR A 255 0.70 9.32 -11.62
N ARG A 256 -0.48 9.91 -11.30
CA ARG A 256 -1.76 9.18 -11.24
C ARG A 256 -2.92 10.11 -11.48
N LEU A 257 -3.94 9.59 -12.15
CA LEU A 257 -5.25 10.23 -12.30
C LEU A 257 -6.34 9.16 -12.21
N GLU A 258 -7.28 9.36 -11.29
CA GLU A 258 -8.43 8.48 -11.12
C GLU A 258 -9.69 9.31 -11.00
N SER A 259 -10.75 8.92 -11.69
CA SER A 259 -12.06 9.58 -11.60
C SER A 259 -13.05 8.72 -10.83
N ARG A 260 -13.76 9.35 -9.89
CA ARG A 260 -14.78 8.68 -9.06
C ARG A 260 -16.08 9.46 -9.13
N PRO A 261 -17.24 8.77 -9.14
CA PRO A 261 -18.52 9.45 -8.96
C PRO A 261 -18.54 10.17 -7.60
N SER A 262 -19.00 11.42 -7.59
CA SER A 262 -19.25 12.13 -6.35
C SER A 262 -20.43 11.51 -5.60
N ARG A 263 -20.28 11.32 -4.29
CA ARG A 263 -21.39 10.85 -3.42
C ARG A 263 -22.32 11.98 -2.99
N THR A 264 -21.96 13.23 -3.25
CA THR A 264 -22.70 14.42 -2.80
C THR A 264 -23.69 14.95 -3.83
N SER A 265 -23.53 14.63 -5.10
CA SER A 265 -24.42 15.05 -6.17
C SER A 265 -24.45 14.05 -7.32
N ASN A 266 -25.64 13.81 -7.88
CA ASN A 266 -25.82 12.93 -9.03
C ASN A 266 -25.02 13.46 -10.25
N TRP A 267 -24.30 12.55 -10.92
CA TRP A 267 -23.56 12.82 -12.16
C TRP A 267 -22.41 13.82 -12.03
N SER A 268 -21.89 14.06 -10.82
CA SER A 268 -20.65 14.81 -10.59
C SER A 268 -19.49 13.85 -10.40
N TYR A 269 -18.30 14.32 -10.76
CA TYR A 269 -17.05 13.54 -10.63
C TYR A 269 -16.09 14.20 -9.67
N VAL A 270 -15.33 13.37 -9.00
CA VAL A 270 -14.17 13.73 -8.20
C VAL A 270 -12.95 13.12 -8.85
N PHE A 271 -11.92 13.92 -9.05
CA PHE A 271 -10.64 13.49 -9.60
C PHE A 271 -9.63 13.38 -8.47
N PHE A 272 -9.04 12.19 -8.31
CA PHE A 272 -7.88 11.97 -7.47
C PHE A 272 -6.65 12.08 -8.35
N VAL A 273 -5.75 13.00 -7.99
CA VAL A 273 -4.56 13.34 -8.78
C VAL A 273 -3.34 13.23 -7.89
N ASP A 274 -2.35 12.44 -8.30
CA ASP A 274 -1.04 12.45 -7.69
C ASP A 274 -0.07 13.15 -8.64
N CYS A 275 0.67 14.12 -8.13
CA CYS A 275 1.67 14.87 -8.89
C CYS A 275 3.02 14.90 -8.18
N GLU A 276 4.09 15.11 -8.93
CA GLU A 276 5.43 15.29 -8.40
C GLU A 276 5.60 16.66 -7.74
N GLY A 277 6.38 16.70 -6.67
CA GLY A 277 6.67 17.91 -5.90
C GLY A 277 5.89 17.99 -4.60
N HIS A 278 6.32 18.90 -3.73
CA HIS A 278 5.71 19.19 -2.45
C HIS A 278 4.87 20.47 -2.53
N LYS A 279 3.80 20.58 -1.73
CA LYS A 279 2.94 21.79 -1.68
C LYS A 279 3.74 23.07 -1.38
N GLU A 280 4.87 22.96 -0.70
CA GLU A 280 5.75 24.08 -0.32
C GLU A 280 6.82 24.41 -1.39
N ASP A 281 6.91 23.66 -2.48
CA ASP A 281 7.92 23.89 -3.53
C ASP A 281 7.66 25.11 -4.42
N GLY A 282 6.61 25.86 -4.16
CA GLY A 282 6.24 27.07 -4.88
C GLY A 282 5.65 26.86 -6.29
N LYS A 283 5.88 25.73 -6.93
CA LYS A 283 5.31 25.40 -8.26
C LYS A 283 3.86 24.94 -8.19
N LEU A 284 3.47 24.28 -7.10
CA LEU A 284 2.13 23.74 -6.98
C LEU A 284 1.10 24.81 -6.61
N GLN A 285 1.48 25.84 -5.85
CA GLN A 285 0.57 26.90 -5.45
C GLN A 285 -0.11 27.60 -6.63
N PRO A 286 0.59 28.01 -7.71
CA PRO A 286 -0.04 28.58 -8.90
C PRO A 286 -1.08 27.66 -9.55
N VAL A 287 -0.85 26.33 -9.50
CA VAL A 287 -1.82 25.34 -10.01
C VAL A 287 -3.08 25.34 -9.16
N LEU A 288 -2.94 25.30 -7.83
CA LEU A 288 -4.07 25.32 -6.90
C LEU A 288 -4.89 26.58 -7.08
N ASP A 289 -4.24 27.74 -7.14
CA ASP A 289 -4.90 29.06 -7.33
C ASP A 289 -5.69 29.11 -8.65
N LYS A 290 -5.12 28.60 -9.75
CA LYS A 290 -5.81 28.53 -11.06
C LYS A 290 -7.03 27.61 -11.01
N LEU A 291 -6.92 26.47 -10.35
CA LEU A 291 -8.02 25.50 -10.22
C LEU A 291 -9.17 26.05 -9.36
N GLU A 292 -8.86 26.73 -8.25
CA GLU A 292 -9.85 27.39 -7.41
C GLU A 292 -10.53 28.56 -8.13
N ALA A 293 -9.76 29.39 -8.85
CA ALA A 293 -10.29 30.47 -9.66
C ALA A 293 -11.24 29.98 -10.77
N ALA A 294 -11.02 28.76 -11.29
CA ALA A 294 -11.92 28.10 -12.24
C ALA A 294 -13.19 27.50 -11.59
N GLY A 295 -13.36 27.66 -10.27
CA GLY A 295 -14.53 27.21 -9.51
C GLY A 295 -14.50 25.74 -9.12
N ASN A 296 -13.33 25.12 -9.09
CA ASN A 296 -13.14 23.77 -8.57
C ASN A 296 -12.93 23.81 -7.05
N THR A 297 -13.39 22.77 -6.37
CA THR A 297 -13.07 22.55 -4.96
C THR A 297 -11.90 21.59 -4.85
N ILE A 298 -10.86 21.98 -4.11
CA ILE A 298 -9.65 21.19 -3.94
C ILE A 298 -9.53 20.75 -2.48
N LYS A 299 -9.24 19.47 -2.29
CA LYS A 299 -8.82 18.91 -1.00
C LYS A 299 -7.41 18.37 -1.14
N LEU A 300 -6.47 18.96 -0.43
CA LEU A 300 -5.11 18.45 -0.32
C LEU A 300 -5.13 17.20 0.59
N LEU A 301 -4.86 16.04 0.01
CA LEU A 301 -4.79 14.77 0.74
C LEU A 301 -3.45 14.60 1.44
N GLY A 302 -2.38 15.18 0.93
CA GLY A 302 -1.06 15.20 1.56
C GLY A 302 0.05 15.45 0.56
N SER A 303 1.16 15.98 1.05
CA SER A 303 2.46 16.01 0.37
C SER A 303 3.42 15.15 1.17
N TYR A 304 4.12 14.22 0.54
CA TYR A 304 4.87 13.18 1.23
C TYR A 304 6.05 12.68 0.40
N PRO A 305 7.09 12.11 1.04
CA PRO A 305 8.21 11.51 0.35
C PRO A 305 7.78 10.37 -0.58
N LYS A 306 8.35 10.32 -1.80
CA LYS A 306 8.27 9.13 -2.64
C LYS A 306 8.89 7.94 -1.91
N ALA A 307 8.40 6.73 -2.19
CA ALA A 307 8.95 5.50 -1.63
C ALA A 307 10.47 5.45 -1.78
N VAL A 308 11.15 5.10 -0.69
CA VAL A 308 12.63 5.02 -0.65
C VAL A 308 13.10 3.57 -0.64
N LEU A 309 12.27 2.67 -0.10
CA LEU A 309 12.49 1.23 0.02
C LEU A 309 11.43 0.46 -0.76
#